data_815b0eb830d273a36bcdb33ddf965013
#
_entry.id   815b0eb830d273a36bcdb33ddf965013
#
_cell.length_a   1.000
_cell.length_b   1.000
_cell.length_c   1.000
_cell.angle_alpha   90.00
_cell.angle_beta   90.00
_cell.angle_gamma   90.00
#
_symmetry.space_group_name_H-M   'P 1'
#
loop_
_entity.id
_entity.type
_entity.pdbx_description
1 polymer ?
#
loop_
_entity_poly.entity_id
_entity_poly.type
_entity_poly.pdbx_seq_one_letter_code
_entity_poly.pdbx_strand_id
1 'polypeptide(L)'
;FRINEKAVENLPERDQIEILRFTLTHSARDTTTMAQMMWDEGCRVFIVLGGDGTSRIVARSFPDAIMLPLSTGTNNVFPYRLEATVAGMAAGLVAAGKVPADHCRRCKRVHIRKNDESDIALIDAVLLRNDFMGSLLPFRPEDLSTIVLTRAEPASIGISPIGGFFEPTGHHNDNGVVAQCDPNATLRANVPISPGLHAEVGIDSVRPIAFGESITFEGPGILAFDGDRSIKLADREVAIANV
;
A
#
# COMPACT_ATOMS: atom_id res chain seq x y z
N PHE A 1 22.99 7.28 5.78
CA PHE A 1 23.41 6.21 6.72
C PHE A 1 24.11 5.11 5.93
N ARG A 2 25.41 4.84 6.23
CA ARG A 2 26.18 3.72 5.61
C ARG A 2 25.97 2.42 6.37
N ILE A 3 24.73 2.10 6.74
CA ILE A 3 24.40 0.87 7.48
C ILE A 3 24.67 -0.36 6.60
N ASN A 4 24.36 -0.25 5.31
CA ASN A 4 24.53 -1.31 4.33
C ASN A 4 25.99 -1.78 4.20
N GLU A 5 26.97 -0.86 4.16
CA GLU A 5 28.39 -1.23 4.09
C GLU A 5 28.84 -2.03 5.30
N LYS A 6 28.46 -1.57 6.51
CA LYS A 6 28.78 -2.27 7.77
C LYS A 6 28.05 -3.61 7.90
N ALA A 7 26.83 -3.71 7.38
CA ALA A 7 26.03 -4.93 7.44
C ALA A 7 26.66 -6.09 6.65
N VAL A 8 27.39 -5.78 5.58
CA VAL A 8 27.98 -6.79 4.69
C VAL A 8 29.49 -6.97 4.87
N GLU A 9 30.15 -6.11 5.66
CA GLU A 9 31.61 -6.04 5.77
C GLU A 9 32.26 -7.37 6.16
N ASN A 10 31.61 -8.12 7.04
CA ASN A 10 32.13 -9.35 7.61
C ASN A 10 31.39 -10.62 7.12
N LEU A 11 30.58 -10.50 6.08
CA LEU A 11 29.90 -11.67 5.52
C LEU A 11 30.86 -12.51 4.67
N PRO A 12 30.81 -13.86 4.76
CA PRO A 12 31.64 -14.74 3.94
C PRO A 12 31.48 -14.51 2.44
N GLU A 13 30.27 -14.18 2.00
CA GLU A 13 29.90 -13.95 0.59
C GLU A 13 30.01 -12.48 0.20
N ARG A 14 30.83 -11.68 0.88
CA ARG A 14 30.95 -10.23 0.64
C ARG A 14 31.20 -9.90 -0.85
N ASP A 15 31.98 -10.70 -1.52
CA ASP A 15 32.36 -10.48 -2.93
C ASP A 15 31.22 -10.76 -3.91
N GLN A 16 30.14 -11.39 -3.45
CA GLN A 16 28.91 -11.64 -4.23
C GLN A 16 27.83 -10.58 -3.96
N ILE A 17 28.12 -9.61 -3.09
CA ILE A 17 27.16 -8.56 -2.70
C ILE A 17 27.53 -7.26 -3.37
N GLU A 18 26.63 -6.76 -4.17
CA GLU A 18 26.72 -5.43 -4.77
C GLU A 18 25.94 -4.40 -3.94
N ILE A 19 26.57 -3.26 -3.72
CA ILE A 19 25.95 -2.11 -3.08
C ILE A 19 25.73 -1.04 -4.15
N LEU A 20 24.51 -0.91 -4.62
CA LEU A 20 24.13 0.09 -5.60
C LEU A 20 24.19 1.50 -4.97
N ARG A 21 24.76 2.45 -5.71
CA ARG A 21 24.94 3.83 -5.28
C ARG A 21 24.38 4.78 -6.29
N PHE A 22 23.61 5.76 -5.83
CA PHE A 22 23.08 6.84 -6.64
C PHE A 22 22.92 8.10 -5.78
N THR A 23 22.66 9.24 -6.42
CA THR A 23 22.41 10.49 -5.72
C THR A 23 20.99 10.51 -5.17
N LEU A 24 20.87 10.58 -3.84
CA LEU A 24 19.56 10.61 -3.18
C LEU A 24 18.85 11.95 -3.41
N THR A 25 17.57 11.86 -3.73
CA THR A 25 16.66 13.01 -3.83
C THR A 25 15.83 13.21 -2.57
N HIS A 26 15.86 12.24 -1.63
CA HIS A 26 15.03 12.17 -0.43
C HIS A 26 13.53 12.19 -0.75
N SER A 27 13.14 11.55 -1.83
CA SER A 27 11.76 11.44 -2.29
C SER A 27 11.42 10.00 -2.69
N ALA A 28 10.15 9.75 -3.03
CA ALA A 28 9.68 8.47 -3.56
C ALA A 28 10.44 8.01 -4.83
N ARG A 29 11.06 8.96 -5.56
CA ARG A 29 11.90 8.65 -6.73
C ARG A 29 13.10 7.76 -6.39
N ASP A 30 13.63 7.89 -5.17
CA ASP A 30 14.79 7.09 -4.75
C ASP A 30 14.44 5.59 -4.73
N THR A 31 13.23 5.24 -4.27
CA THR A 31 12.73 3.86 -4.30
C THR A 31 12.57 3.36 -5.74
N THR A 32 11.99 4.18 -6.62
CA THR A 32 11.85 3.82 -8.04
C THR A 32 13.21 3.61 -8.70
N THR A 33 14.16 4.54 -8.48
CA THR A 33 15.51 4.46 -9.06
C THR A 33 16.25 3.22 -8.59
N MET A 34 16.23 2.95 -7.28
CA MET A 34 16.89 1.78 -6.71
C MET A 34 16.26 0.47 -7.24
N ALA A 35 14.95 0.38 -7.26
CA ALA A 35 14.26 -0.80 -7.77
C ALA A 35 14.57 -1.02 -9.27
N GLN A 36 14.66 0.06 -10.07
CA GLN A 36 15.04 -0.02 -11.47
C GLN A 36 16.47 -0.54 -11.63
N MET A 37 17.43 0.01 -10.89
CA MET A 37 18.83 -0.46 -10.94
C MET A 37 18.91 -1.94 -10.59
N MET A 38 18.23 -2.39 -9.52
CA MET A 38 18.19 -3.80 -9.16
C MET A 38 17.56 -4.67 -10.25
N TRP A 39 16.48 -4.18 -10.88
CA TRP A 39 15.81 -4.89 -11.97
C TRP A 39 16.71 -5.04 -13.19
N ASP A 40 17.45 -3.99 -13.55
CA ASP A 40 18.39 -3.98 -14.69
C ASP A 40 19.57 -4.93 -14.44
N GLU A 41 20.01 -5.10 -13.19
CA GLU A 41 21.00 -6.10 -12.75
C GLU A 41 20.41 -7.52 -12.66
N GLY A 42 19.17 -7.73 -13.05
CA GLY A 42 18.55 -9.05 -13.12
C GLY A 42 17.82 -9.49 -11.84
N CYS A 43 17.70 -8.66 -10.82
CA CYS A 43 16.91 -8.99 -9.63
C CYS A 43 15.43 -9.12 -10.00
N ARG A 44 14.79 -10.19 -9.52
CA ARG A 44 13.36 -10.46 -9.72
C ARG A 44 12.63 -10.73 -8.40
N VAL A 45 13.40 -10.96 -7.34
CA VAL A 45 12.91 -11.14 -5.96
C VAL A 45 13.42 -9.97 -5.13
N PHE A 46 12.50 -9.24 -4.51
CA PHE A 46 12.80 -8.03 -3.74
C PHE A 46 12.40 -8.22 -2.27
N ILE A 47 13.31 -7.99 -1.34
CA ILE A 47 12.96 -7.74 0.05
C ILE A 47 12.77 -6.23 0.19
N VAL A 48 11.54 -5.80 0.45
CA VAL A 48 11.19 -4.37 0.55
C VAL A 48 11.05 -3.98 2.01
N LEU A 49 12.02 -3.20 2.52
CA LEU A 49 11.99 -2.66 3.88
C LEU A 49 11.26 -1.32 3.88
N GLY A 50 10.01 -1.29 4.33
CA GLY A 50 9.23 -0.05 4.29
C GLY A 50 7.78 -0.22 4.74
N GLY A 51 6.94 0.71 4.31
CA GLY A 51 5.50 0.69 4.51
C GLY A 51 4.73 0.36 3.23
N ASP A 52 3.41 0.59 3.30
CA ASP A 52 2.49 0.36 2.19
C ASP A 52 2.90 1.19 0.97
N GLY A 53 3.19 2.48 1.13
CA GLY A 53 3.62 3.37 0.07
C GLY A 53 4.94 2.93 -0.62
N THR A 54 5.93 2.44 0.15
CA THR A 54 7.18 1.92 -0.44
C THR A 54 6.92 0.69 -1.29
N SER A 55 6.11 -0.24 -0.77
CA SER A 55 5.71 -1.45 -1.49
C SER A 55 4.90 -1.12 -2.75
N ARG A 56 4.01 -0.11 -2.70
CA ARG A 56 3.25 0.40 -3.84
C ARG A 56 4.14 0.90 -4.96
N ILE A 57 5.20 1.66 -4.63
CA ILE A 57 6.13 2.19 -5.63
C ILE A 57 6.81 1.04 -6.39
N VAL A 58 7.27 0.01 -5.70
CA VAL A 58 7.89 -1.17 -6.34
C VAL A 58 6.86 -1.91 -7.18
N ALA A 59 5.67 -2.20 -6.65
CA ALA A 59 4.62 -2.92 -7.37
C ALA A 59 4.11 -2.18 -8.60
N ARG A 60 4.06 -0.84 -8.57
CA ARG A 60 3.68 -0.01 -9.70
C ARG A 60 4.71 -0.07 -10.83
N SER A 61 5.99 -0.03 -10.48
CA SER A 61 7.08 -0.05 -11.45
C SER A 61 7.33 -1.46 -12.02
N PHE A 62 7.17 -2.49 -11.20
CA PHE A 62 7.47 -3.88 -11.54
C PHE A 62 6.32 -4.80 -11.09
N PRO A 63 5.19 -4.84 -11.84
CA PRO A 63 4.01 -5.60 -11.45
C PRO A 63 4.22 -7.11 -11.36
N ASP A 64 5.26 -7.63 -12.01
CA ASP A 64 5.63 -9.05 -12.00
C ASP A 64 6.76 -9.37 -11.01
N ALA A 65 7.24 -8.39 -10.24
CA ALA A 65 8.25 -8.61 -9.23
C ALA A 65 7.71 -9.47 -8.08
N ILE A 66 8.50 -10.46 -7.66
CA ILE A 66 8.23 -11.19 -6.43
C ILE A 66 8.72 -10.34 -5.27
N MET A 67 7.82 -9.95 -4.38
CA MET A 67 8.16 -9.09 -3.25
C MET A 67 7.95 -9.81 -1.92
N LEU A 68 8.90 -9.65 -1.02
CA LEU A 68 8.76 -9.92 0.41
C LEU A 68 8.78 -8.59 1.17
N PRO A 69 7.61 -7.95 1.35
CA PRO A 69 7.53 -6.67 2.03
C PRO A 69 7.63 -6.87 3.55
N LEU A 70 8.59 -6.18 4.18
CA LEU A 70 8.82 -6.20 5.61
C LEU A 70 8.55 -4.83 6.22
N SER A 71 7.67 -4.78 7.21
CA SER A 71 7.27 -3.56 7.87
C SER A 71 8.40 -2.99 8.73
N THR A 72 8.80 -1.76 8.44
CA THR A 72 9.71 -0.96 9.26
C THR A 72 9.01 0.21 9.95
N GLY A 73 7.71 0.35 9.74
CA GLY A 73 6.86 1.40 10.31
C GLY A 73 5.81 0.85 11.27
N THR A 74 4.93 1.73 11.71
CA THR A 74 3.91 1.44 12.74
C THR A 74 2.48 1.37 12.19
N ASN A 75 2.23 1.91 11.00
CA ASN A 75 0.90 2.06 10.41
C ASN A 75 0.88 1.43 9.00
N ASN A 76 1.05 0.11 8.94
CA ASN A 76 1.11 -0.63 7.68
C ASN A 76 0.20 -1.84 7.73
N VAL A 77 -0.44 -2.13 6.59
CA VAL A 77 -1.33 -3.29 6.37
C VAL A 77 -0.73 -4.28 5.38
N PHE A 78 -0.02 -3.81 4.35
CA PHE A 78 0.54 -4.65 3.31
C PHE A 78 1.77 -5.45 3.76
N PRO A 79 2.83 -4.83 4.33
CA PRO A 79 4.04 -5.54 4.68
C PRO A 79 3.90 -6.36 5.97
N TYR A 80 4.66 -7.44 6.02
CA TYR A 80 4.67 -8.37 7.16
C TYR A 80 5.67 -7.94 8.24
N ARG A 81 5.39 -8.37 9.46
CA ARG A 81 6.34 -8.35 10.57
C ARG A 81 6.88 -9.76 10.76
N LEU A 82 8.03 -10.02 10.18
CA LEU A 82 8.70 -11.32 10.21
C LEU A 82 10.11 -11.16 10.79
N GLU A 83 10.61 -12.25 11.34
CA GLU A 83 12.01 -12.36 11.75
C GLU A 83 12.89 -12.34 10.49
N ALA A 84 13.98 -11.54 10.53
CA ALA A 84 14.78 -11.22 9.35
C ALA A 84 15.48 -12.45 8.73
N THR A 85 15.95 -13.40 9.56
CA THR A 85 16.60 -14.62 9.07
C THR A 85 15.63 -15.48 8.27
N VAL A 86 14.40 -15.65 8.78
CA VAL A 86 13.34 -16.42 8.09
C VAL A 86 12.95 -15.74 6.78
N ALA A 87 12.82 -14.42 6.81
CA ALA A 87 12.51 -13.63 5.61
C ALA A 87 13.60 -13.76 4.54
N GLY A 88 14.89 -13.64 4.94
CA GLY A 88 16.02 -13.80 4.04
C GLY A 88 16.11 -15.21 3.45
N MET A 89 15.90 -16.26 4.26
CA MET A 89 15.87 -17.65 3.80
C MET A 89 14.74 -17.86 2.76
N ALA A 90 13.52 -17.38 3.02
CA ALA A 90 12.40 -17.54 2.11
C ALA A 90 12.67 -16.86 0.77
N ALA A 91 13.12 -15.61 0.78
CA ALA A 91 13.46 -14.87 -0.43
C ALA A 91 14.62 -15.54 -1.20
N GLY A 92 15.65 -16.00 -0.50
CA GLY A 92 16.79 -16.70 -1.10
C GLY A 92 16.41 -18.02 -1.77
N LEU A 93 15.53 -18.82 -1.16
CA LEU A 93 15.02 -20.07 -1.78
C LEU A 93 14.24 -19.82 -3.07
N VAL A 94 13.42 -18.76 -3.10
CA VAL A 94 12.69 -18.37 -4.31
C VAL A 94 13.66 -17.83 -5.37
N ALA A 95 14.58 -16.95 -5.01
CA ALA A 95 15.56 -16.37 -5.93
C ALA A 95 16.48 -17.43 -6.54
N ALA A 96 16.85 -18.47 -5.77
CA ALA A 96 17.66 -19.59 -6.23
C ALA A 96 16.86 -20.65 -7.02
N GLY A 97 15.55 -20.44 -7.25
CA GLY A 97 14.69 -21.40 -7.95
C GLY A 97 14.45 -22.71 -7.19
N LYS A 98 14.74 -22.75 -5.88
CA LYS A 98 14.48 -23.92 -5.02
C LYS A 98 13.01 -24.03 -4.61
N VAL A 99 12.34 -22.88 -4.56
CA VAL A 99 10.88 -22.78 -4.40
C VAL A 99 10.35 -22.14 -5.69
N PRO A 100 9.45 -22.82 -6.40
CA PRO A 100 8.85 -22.27 -7.62
C PRO A 100 8.08 -20.98 -7.39
N ALA A 101 8.12 -20.06 -8.37
CA ALA A 101 7.46 -18.75 -8.29
C ALA A 101 5.93 -18.84 -8.16
N ASP A 102 5.30 -19.93 -8.60
CA ASP A 102 3.87 -20.19 -8.46
C ASP A 102 3.42 -20.45 -7.01
N HIS A 103 4.38 -20.75 -6.10
CA HIS A 103 4.12 -20.75 -4.66
C HIS A 103 4.06 -19.32 -4.07
N CYS A 104 4.51 -18.32 -4.82
CA CYS A 104 4.34 -16.92 -4.42
C CYS A 104 2.91 -16.48 -4.73
N ARG A 105 2.27 -15.90 -3.74
CA ARG A 105 0.88 -15.49 -3.88
C ARG A 105 0.75 -14.23 -4.71
N ARG A 106 -0.22 -14.21 -5.63
CA ARG A 106 -0.67 -12.96 -6.25
C ARG A 106 -1.38 -12.09 -5.24
N CYS A 107 -1.08 -10.78 -5.26
CA CYS A 107 -1.71 -9.80 -4.37
C CYS A 107 -2.75 -8.99 -5.16
N LYS A 108 -3.84 -8.65 -4.47
CA LYS A 108 -4.83 -7.70 -4.96
C LYS A 108 -4.22 -6.29 -5.02
N ARG A 109 -4.72 -5.48 -5.92
CA ARG A 109 -4.44 -4.04 -5.98
C ARG A 109 -5.67 -3.29 -6.47
N VAL A 110 -5.82 -2.06 -6.05
CA VAL A 110 -6.77 -1.13 -6.66
C VAL A 110 -6.10 -0.51 -7.87
N HIS A 111 -6.73 -0.56 -9.01
CA HIS A 111 -6.37 0.22 -10.19
C HIS A 111 -7.17 1.51 -10.18
N ILE A 112 -6.50 2.65 -10.28
CA ILE A 112 -7.13 3.96 -10.31
C ILE A 112 -6.83 4.62 -11.65
N ARG A 113 -7.86 5.19 -12.29
CA ARG A 113 -7.74 5.92 -13.53
C ARG A 113 -8.46 7.27 -13.43
N LYS A 114 -7.74 8.33 -13.76
CA LYS A 114 -8.28 9.69 -13.97
C LYS A 114 -7.82 10.18 -15.33
N ASN A 115 -8.75 10.36 -16.28
CA ASN A 115 -8.43 10.67 -17.68
C ASN A 115 -7.41 9.65 -18.25
N ASP A 116 -6.28 10.14 -18.76
CA ASP A 116 -5.18 9.32 -19.29
C ASP A 116 -4.15 8.89 -18.23
N GLU A 117 -4.30 9.36 -17.00
CA GLU A 117 -3.42 9.00 -15.90
C GLU A 117 -3.93 7.75 -15.16
N SER A 118 -3.01 6.88 -14.80
CA SER A 118 -3.31 5.69 -14.01
C SER A 118 -2.33 5.55 -12.84
N ASP A 119 -2.83 5.04 -11.73
CA ASP A 119 -2.04 4.68 -10.56
C ASP A 119 -2.61 3.40 -9.93
N ILE A 120 -1.95 2.91 -8.89
CA ILE A 120 -2.41 1.77 -8.10
C ILE A 120 -2.41 2.08 -6.61
N ALA A 121 -3.20 1.35 -5.85
CA ALA A 121 -3.05 1.21 -4.41
C ALA A 121 -2.96 -0.28 -4.04
N LEU A 122 -2.21 -0.62 -3.00
CA LEU A 122 -2.08 -2.01 -2.53
C LEU A 122 -3.13 -2.34 -1.47
N ILE A 123 -3.51 -1.39 -0.66
CA ILE A 123 -4.48 -1.56 0.42
C ILE A 123 -5.72 -0.71 0.22
N ASP A 124 -5.55 0.61 0.09
CA ASP A 124 -6.68 1.53 0.04
C ASP A 124 -6.52 2.66 -0.98
N ALA A 125 -7.66 3.03 -1.57
CA ALA A 125 -7.86 4.28 -2.28
C ALA A 125 -9.01 5.04 -1.61
N VAL A 126 -8.77 6.28 -1.21
CA VAL A 126 -9.66 7.06 -0.36
C VAL A 126 -9.89 8.46 -0.94
N LEU A 127 -11.14 8.89 -0.99
CA LEU A 127 -11.49 10.28 -1.27
C LEU A 127 -11.63 11.06 0.04
N LEU A 128 -10.82 12.09 0.19
CA LEU A 128 -10.80 13.02 1.32
C LEU A 128 -11.34 14.38 0.85
N ARG A 129 -12.37 14.91 1.53
CA ARG A 129 -13.08 16.14 1.06
C ARG A 129 -12.30 17.43 1.30
N ASN A 130 -11.73 17.61 2.49
CA ASN A 130 -11.08 18.87 2.89
C ASN A 130 -9.61 18.65 3.28
N ASP A 131 -8.89 17.84 2.50
CA ASP A 131 -7.47 17.59 2.70
C ASP A 131 -6.64 18.28 1.60
N PHE A 132 -5.33 18.19 1.68
CA PHE A 132 -4.41 18.82 0.74
C PHE A 132 -3.26 17.88 0.33
N MET A 133 -2.76 18.11 -0.88
CA MET A 133 -1.65 17.33 -1.45
C MET A 133 -0.41 17.39 -0.57
N GLY A 134 0.20 16.22 -0.34
CA GLY A 134 1.43 16.10 0.43
C GLY A 134 1.24 16.18 1.96
N SER A 135 0.00 16.20 2.46
CA SER A 135 -0.26 16.09 3.90
C SER A 135 0.26 14.74 4.43
N LEU A 136 1.03 14.80 5.52
CA LEU A 136 1.52 13.64 6.26
C LEU A 136 0.74 13.42 7.57
N LEU A 137 -0.24 14.27 7.85
CA LEU A 137 -1.06 14.16 9.05
C LEU A 137 -2.02 12.95 8.94
N PRO A 138 -2.41 12.36 10.06
CA PRO A 138 -3.52 11.42 10.07
C PRO A 138 -4.75 12.05 9.40
N PHE A 139 -5.52 11.24 8.68
CA PHE A 139 -6.78 11.72 8.10
C PHE A 139 -7.77 12.13 9.20
N ARG A 140 -8.65 13.06 8.88
CA ARG A 140 -9.75 13.43 9.76
C ARG A 140 -11.00 12.65 9.37
N PRO A 141 -11.69 12.02 10.33
CA PRO A 141 -12.89 11.20 10.05
C PRO A 141 -13.96 11.91 9.25
N GLU A 142 -14.15 13.21 9.52
CA GLU A 142 -15.14 14.05 8.85
C GLU A 142 -14.84 14.33 7.38
N ASP A 143 -13.59 14.14 6.95
CA ASP A 143 -13.17 14.35 5.57
C ASP A 143 -13.30 13.09 4.70
N LEU A 144 -13.49 11.93 5.32
CA LEU A 144 -13.67 10.66 4.62
C LEU A 144 -14.97 10.66 3.81
N SER A 145 -14.90 10.20 2.57
CA SER A 145 -16.05 10.04 1.70
C SER A 145 -16.16 8.62 1.16
N THR A 146 -15.52 8.31 0.05
CA THR A 146 -15.51 6.98 -0.56
C THR A 146 -14.18 6.29 -0.30
N ILE A 147 -14.22 5.04 0.12
CA ILE A 147 -13.05 4.21 0.40
C ILE A 147 -13.18 2.93 -0.41
N VAL A 148 -12.13 2.56 -1.17
CA VAL A 148 -12.00 1.27 -1.85
C VAL A 148 -10.83 0.52 -1.24
N LEU A 149 -11.08 -0.70 -0.80
CA LEU A 149 -10.13 -1.55 -0.07
C LEU A 149 -9.86 -2.85 -0.82
N THR A 150 -8.61 -3.23 -0.93
CA THR A 150 -8.23 -4.61 -1.28
C THR A 150 -8.31 -5.52 -0.08
N ARG A 151 -7.96 -4.97 1.11
CA ARG A 151 -8.02 -5.63 2.41
C ARG A 151 -8.77 -4.75 3.40
N ALA A 152 -9.77 -5.32 4.02
CA ALA A 152 -10.57 -4.71 5.08
C ALA A 152 -10.35 -5.52 6.35
N GLU A 153 -9.28 -5.19 7.09
CA GLU A 153 -8.79 -5.97 8.21
C GLU A 153 -9.12 -5.27 9.54
N PRO A 154 -10.01 -5.83 10.37
CA PRO A 154 -10.43 -5.19 11.63
C PRO A 154 -9.30 -5.06 12.65
N ALA A 155 -8.26 -5.89 12.55
CA ALA A 155 -7.10 -5.89 13.46
C ALA A 155 -5.94 -5.00 12.96
N SER A 156 -6.19 -4.10 12.00
CA SER A 156 -5.21 -3.16 11.46
C SER A 156 -5.40 -1.74 12.00
N ILE A 157 -4.58 -0.81 11.54
CA ILE A 157 -4.64 0.64 11.87
C ILE A 157 -4.81 1.43 10.57
N GLY A 158 -5.50 2.55 10.63
CA GLY A 158 -5.69 3.46 9.50
C GLY A 158 -7.04 3.29 8.83
N ILE A 159 -7.06 3.15 7.52
CA ILE A 159 -8.29 3.09 6.71
C ILE A 159 -8.90 1.69 6.68
N SER A 160 -8.08 0.64 6.63
CA SER A 160 -8.52 -0.74 6.47
C SER A 160 -9.57 -1.21 7.50
N PRO A 161 -9.47 -0.87 8.82
CA PRO A 161 -10.48 -1.25 9.80
C PRO A 161 -11.86 -0.63 9.57
N ILE A 162 -11.97 0.49 8.85
CA ILE A 162 -13.26 1.15 8.57
C ILE A 162 -14.18 0.18 7.81
N GLY A 163 -13.68 -0.46 6.77
CA GLY A 163 -14.41 -1.53 6.10
C GLY A 163 -14.40 -2.84 6.90
N GLY A 164 -13.27 -3.13 7.56
CA GLY A 164 -13.04 -4.41 8.23
C GLY A 164 -13.99 -4.74 9.37
N PHE A 165 -14.52 -3.74 10.07
CA PHE A 165 -15.50 -3.96 11.15
C PHE A 165 -16.87 -4.42 10.63
N PHE A 166 -17.17 -4.18 9.36
CA PHE A 166 -18.46 -4.51 8.76
C PHE A 166 -18.36 -5.66 7.73
N GLU A 167 -17.31 -5.63 6.90
CA GLU A 167 -17.09 -6.59 5.81
C GLU A 167 -15.63 -7.04 5.81
N PRO A 168 -15.22 -7.92 6.75
CA PRO A 168 -13.85 -8.39 6.86
C PRO A 168 -13.37 -9.07 5.58
N THR A 169 -12.30 -8.57 4.98
CA THR A 169 -11.76 -9.08 3.73
C THR A 169 -10.24 -9.10 3.78
N GLY A 170 -9.67 -10.30 3.75
CA GLY A 170 -8.22 -10.51 3.76
C GLY A 170 -7.64 -10.67 2.36
N HIS A 171 -6.36 -10.97 2.32
CA HIS A 171 -5.62 -11.17 1.07
C HIS A 171 -6.01 -12.44 0.31
N HIS A 172 -6.73 -13.38 0.95
CA HIS A 172 -7.19 -14.65 0.35
C HIS A 172 -8.55 -14.55 -0.36
N ASN A 173 -9.32 -13.50 -0.09
CA ASN A 173 -10.65 -13.34 -0.63
C ASN A 173 -10.60 -12.81 -2.06
N ASP A 174 -11.49 -13.28 -2.93
CA ASP A 174 -11.58 -12.85 -4.33
C ASP A 174 -12.53 -11.65 -4.51
N ASN A 175 -12.47 -10.72 -3.57
CA ASN A 175 -13.25 -9.48 -3.58
C ASN A 175 -12.46 -8.34 -2.96
N GLY A 176 -12.90 -7.12 -3.21
CA GLY A 176 -12.56 -5.93 -2.45
C GLY A 176 -13.73 -5.49 -1.58
N VAL A 177 -13.60 -4.34 -0.95
CA VAL A 177 -14.66 -3.69 -0.17
C VAL A 177 -14.75 -2.21 -0.54
N VAL A 178 -15.97 -1.70 -0.67
CA VAL A 178 -16.23 -0.26 -0.73
C VAL A 178 -16.96 0.17 0.52
N ALA A 179 -16.48 1.27 1.13
CA ALA A 179 -17.17 1.95 2.22
C ALA A 179 -17.50 3.39 1.80
N GLN A 180 -18.73 3.80 2.09
CA GLN A 180 -19.17 5.19 1.98
C GLN A 180 -19.24 5.79 3.38
N CYS A 181 -18.59 6.93 3.56
CA CYS A 181 -18.54 7.64 4.82
C CYS A 181 -19.30 8.97 4.74
N ASP A 182 -20.06 9.27 5.77
CA ASP A 182 -20.74 10.55 5.93
C ASP A 182 -20.61 11.00 7.39
N PRO A 183 -20.10 12.20 7.67
CA PRO A 183 -20.00 12.70 9.05
C PRO A 183 -21.36 12.81 9.78
N ASN A 184 -22.47 12.83 9.03
CA ASN A 184 -23.82 12.88 9.57
C ASN A 184 -24.50 11.51 9.69
N ALA A 185 -23.84 10.42 9.25
CA ALA A 185 -24.42 9.08 9.37
C ALA A 185 -24.73 8.72 10.82
N THR A 186 -25.82 7.98 11.01
CA THR A 186 -26.22 7.50 12.35
C THR A 186 -25.37 6.32 12.82
N LEU A 187 -24.93 5.47 11.87
CA LEU A 187 -24.01 4.38 12.17
C LEU A 187 -22.60 4.95 12.33
N ARG A 188 -21.94 4.61 13.43
CA ARG A 188 -20.61 5.07 13.75
C ARG A 188 -19.70 3.90 14.11
N ALA A 189 -18.45 3.98 13.66
CA ALA A 189 -17.41 3.05 14.06
C ALA A 189 -16.27 3.80 14.75
N ASN A 190 -15.88 3.35 15.93
CA ASN A 190 -14.69 3.85 16.60
C ASN A 190 -13.46 3.07 16.12
N VAL A 191 -12.67 3.67 15.26
CA VAL A 191 -11.56 3.01 14.57
C VAL A 191 -10.19 3.54 15.00
N PRO A 192 -9.16 2.69 15.08
CA PRO A 192 -7.79 3.12 15.33
C PRO A 192 -7.21 3.75 14.06
N ILE A 193 -7.28 5.07 13.93
CA ILE A 193 -6.83 5.81 12.74
C ILE A 193 -5.31 6.01 12.68
N SER A 194 -4.64 5.93 13.83
CA SER A 194 -3.19 6.03 13.96
C SER A 194 -2.77 5.40 15.29
N PRO A 195 -1.50 5.01 15.48
CA PRO A 195 -1.03 4.48 16.76
C PRO A 195 -1.38 5.39 17.94
N GLY A 196 -2.16 4.86 18.90
CA GLY A 196 -2.62 5.60 20.07
C GLY A 196 -3.75 6.60 19.81
N LEU A 197 -4.28 6.68 18.61
CA LEU A 197 -5.34 7.60 18.22
C LEU A 197 -6.55 6.84 17.66
N HIS A 198 -7.68 6.94 18.34
CA HIS A 198 -8.98 6.45 17.89
C HIS A 198 -9.87 7.62 17.50
N ALA A 199 -10.74 7.39 16.53
CA ALA A 199 -11.73 8.37 16.14
C ALA A 199 -13.04 7.70 15.67
N GLU A 200 -14.15 8.39 15.86
CA GLU A 200 -15.44 7.96 15.34
C GLU A 200 -15.59 8.36 13.87
N VAL A 201 -15.83 7.36 13.03
CA VAL A 201 -16.13 7.53 11.60
C VAL A 201 -17.62 7.28 11.37
N GLY A 202 -18.30 8.20 10.72
CA GLY A 202 -19.67 8.00 10.26
C GLY A 202 -19.69 7.11 9.01
N ILE A 203 -20.52 6.06 9.05
CA ILE A 203 -20.62 5.05 7.99
C ILE A 203 -22.02 5.10 7.38
N ASP A 204 -22.10 5.40 6.10
CA ASP A 204 -23.35 5.31 5.34
C ASP A 204 -23.59 3.87 4.85
N SER A 205 -22.58 3.27 4.22
CA SER A 205 -22.67 1.88 3.76
C SER A 205 -21.29 1.22 3.65
N VAL A 206 -21.26 -0.10 3.81
CA VAL A 206 -20.10 -0.95 3.53
C VAL A 206 -20.61 -2.18 2.79
N ARG A 207 -19.93 -2.54 1.69
CA ARG A 207 -20.27 -3.74 0.93
C ARG A 207 -19.06 -4.34 0.23
N PRO A 208 -19.09 -5.65 -0.08
CA PRO A 208 -18.10 -6.26 -0.95
C PRO A 208 -18.24 -5.74 -2.39
N ILE A 209 -17.14 -5.76 -3.13
CA ILE A 209 -17.08 -5.50 -4.57
C ILE A 209 -16.36 -6.62 -5.27
N ALA A 210 -16.87 -7.05 -6.42
CA ALA A 210 -16.24 -8.04 -7.26
C ALA A 210 -15.00 -7.48 -7.96
N PHE A 211 -14.07 -8.37 -8.36
CA PHE A 211 -12.95 -7.94 -9.21
C PHE A 211 -13.46 -7.35 -10.52
N GLY A 212 -12.90 -6.21 -10.91
CA GLY A 212 -13.29 -5.46 -12.10
C GLY A 212 -14.53 -4.57 -11.94
N GLU A 213 -15.25 -4.66 -10.81
CA GLU A 213 -16.35 -3.73 -10.52
C GLU A 213 -15.80 -2.31 -10.37
N SER A 214 -16.39 -1.37 -11.11
CA SER A 214 -15.96 0.02 -11.12
C SER A 214 -16.63 0.83 -10.02
N ILE A 215 -15.82 1.50 -9.21
CA ILE A 215 -16.23 2.46 -8.19
C ILE A 215 -15.80 3.85 -8.63
N THR A 216 -16.72 4.80 -8.56
CA THR A 216 -16.48 6.18 -8.95
C THR A 216 -16.13 7.05 -7.75
N PHE A 217 -15.03 7.77 -7.85
CA PHE A 217 -14.69 8.89 -6.97
C PHE A 217 -15.06 10.19 -7.66
N GLU A 218 -15.94 10.99 -7.07
CA GLU A 218 -16.37 12.27 -7.62
C GLU A 218 -15.88 13.42 -6.72
N GLY A 219 -15.17 14.37 -7.32
CA GLY A 219 -14.67 15.58 -6.67
C GLY A 219 -15.79 16.53 -6.21
N PRO A 220 -15.44 17.57 -5.44
CA PRO A 220 -14.07 17.98 -5.12
C PRO A 220 -13.45 17.16 -3.97
N GLY A 221 -12.13 17.01 -4.00
CA GLY A 221 -11.39 16.34 -2.94
C GLY A 221 -9.98 15.90 -3.33
N ILE A 222 -9.36 15.19 -2.43
CA ILE A 222 -8.03 14.59 -2.63
C ILE A 222 -8.18 13.08 -2.60
N LEU A 223 -7.66 12.40 -3.63
CA LEU A 223 -7.48 10.95 -3.60
C LEU A 223 -6.14 10.62 -2.94
N ALA A 224 -6.22 9.81 -1.91
CA ALA A 224 -5.07 9.23 -1.24
C ALA A 224 -4.99 7.73 -1.56
N PHE A 225 -3.75 7.23 -1.74
CA PHE A 225 -3.44 5.83 -2.03
C PHE A 225 -2.42 5.34 -1.02
N ASP A 226 -2.77 4.31 -0.25
CA ASP A 226 -1.88 3.75 0.78
C ASP A 226 -1.28 4.84 1.71
N GLY A 227 -2.10 5.83 2.06
CA GLY A 227 -1.72 6.98 2.89
C GLY A 227 -1.16 8.20 2.14
N ASP A 228 -0.70 8.07 0.89
CA ASP A 228 -0.16 9.19 0.12
C ASP A 228 -1.27 10.01 -0.57
N ARG A 229 -1.33 11.33 -0.33
CA ARG A 229 -2.24 12.27 -1.00
C ARG A 229 -1.74 12.53 -2.42
N SER A 230 -2.27 11.81 -3.40
CA SER A 230 -1.66 11.66 -4.72
C SER A 230 -2.34 12.45 -5.83
N ILE A 231 -3.67 12.57 -5.83
CA ILE A 231 -4.44 13.19 -6.93
C ILE A 231 -5.47 14.17 -6.37
N LYS A 232 -5.50 15.37 -6.94
CA LYS A 232 -6.59 16.33 -6.68
C LYS A 232 -7.69 16.12 -7.70
N LEU A 233 -8.93 16.02 -7.23
CA LEU A 233 -10.14 16.10 -8.03
C LEU A 233 -10.78 17.48 -7.83
N ALA A 234 -10.99 18.21 -8.94
CA ALA A 234 -11.77 19.43 -8.93
C ALA A 234 -13.28 19.09 -8.83
N ASP A 235 -14.11 20.13 -8.76
CA ASP A 235 -15.57 19.94 -8.77
C ASP A 235 -16.00 19.17 -10.02
N ARG A 236 -16.83 18.14 -9.84
CA ARG A 236 -17.31 17.21 -10.88
C ARG A 236 -16.24 16.44 -11.64
N GLU A 237 -14.97 16.55 -11.28
CA GLU A 237 -13.97 15.64 -11.83
C GLU A 237 -14.17 14.23 -11.25
N VAL A 238 -13.90 13.25 -12.09
CA VAL A 238 -14.13 11.84 -11.75
C VAL A 238 -12.84 11.03 -11.89
N ALA A 239 -12.61 10.13 -10.95
CA ALA A 239 -11.67 9.03 -11.11
C ALA A 239 -12.42 7.70 -10.91
N ILE A 240 -11.98 6.66 -11.59
CA ILE A 240 -12.57 5.32 -11.50
C ILE A 240 -11.54 4.38 -10.86
N ALA A 241 -12.01 3.59 -9.90
CA ALA A 241 -11.22 2.54 -9.28
C ALA A 241 -11.87 1.17 -9.47
N ASN A 242 -11.06 0.14 -9.58
CA ASN A 242 -11.47 -1.26 -9.48
C ASN A 242 -10.38 -2.09 -8.78
N VAL A 243 -10.79 -3.22 -8.17
CA VAL A 243 -9.89 -4.19 -7.53
C VAL A 243 -9.59 -5.31 -8.51
#